data_fe4f9563b30793ff05456f807afd4c92
#
_entry.id   fe4f9563b30793ff05456f807afd4c92
#
_cell.length_a   1.000
_cell.length_b   1.000
_cell.length_c   1.000
_cell.angle_alpha   90.00
_cell.angle_beta   90.00
_cell.angle_gamma   90.00
#
_symmetry.space_group_name_H-M   'P 1'
#
loop_
_entity.id
_entity.type
_entity.pdbx_description
1 polymer ?
#
loop_
_entity_poly.entity_id
_entity_poly.type
_entity_poly.pdbx_seq_one_letter_code
_entity_poly.pdbx_strand_id
1 'polypeptide(L)'
;MLFRSEIKDEAKRKLIGDNYRKALEDKKIQAVGYPDIEEIQFDRGQNLIFAATVETAPEFQLPEYKGLPAKIESKSVTDADVEKALDMLRGQHAKFDTVARPLANGDIAVVNYTGTCEGKAITELAPTAKGLTEQKSFWIETTDNSFIPGFAAQLIGAQAGDKRTVNVDFPADFVTKELQGKKGTYEVELVEVKEKVLPPVDDELAKKFGAENLEKLKEGVRTDLENELKYSKSKSVRQQVVQSLLEKLNFDLPETAVANETRNVVYDLVRQNTQRGVARELIETQKDQIYAAAAGNAKERVRLAFIVSRIAEQEKLQATQEDVTRRAQSLAMMYQMPFDAFIKDLQKRNGVNELYEQVLHEKVLELLEKNASISETAPAK
;
A
#
# COMPACT_ATOMS: atom_id res chain seq x y z
N MET A 1 51.26 -10.98 16.16
CA MET A 1 50.96 -9.53 16.07
C MET A 1 49.46 -9.28 15.86
N LEU A 2 48.77 -10.05 15.08
CA LEU A 2 47.30 -9.87 14.79
C LEU A 2 46.42 -9.89 16.03
N PHE A 3 46.59 -10.83 16.97
CA PHE A 3 45.80 -10.88 18.21
C PHE A 3 45.90 -9.65 19.12
N ARG A 4 47.02 -8.92 19.10
CA ARG A 4 47.17 -7.72 19.93
C ARG A 4 46.44 -6.52 19.36
N SER A 5 46.31 -6.41 18.03
CA SER A 5 45.56 -5.33 17.41
C SER A 5 44.06 -5.54 17.59
N GLU A 6 43.57 -6.77 17.43
CA GLU A 6 42.16 -7.12 17.63
C GLU A 6 41.69 -6.84 19.07
N ILE A 7 42.48 -7.21 20.09
CA ILE A 7 42.16 -6.94 21.49
C ILE A 7 42.17 -5.42 21.77
N LYS A 8 43.12 -4.67 21.16
CA LYS A 8 43.19 -3.22 21.31
C LYS A 8 41.95 -2.55 20.70
N ASP A 9 41.56 -2.98 19.51
CA ASP A 9 40.39 -2.45 18.79
C ASP A 9 39.08 -2.80 19.50
N GLU A 10 38.95 -4.01 20.06
CA GLU A 10 37.80 -4.41 20.83
C GLU A 10 37.69 -3.61 22.16
N ALA A 11 38.77 -3.48 22.88
CA ALA A 11 38.84 -2.67 24.10
C ALA A 11 38.49 -1.21 23.83
N LYS A 12 39.00 -0.64 22.74
CA LYS A 12 38.70 0.71 22.28
C LYS A 12 37.22 0.90 21.99
N ARG A 13 36.62 0.03 21.16
CA ARG A 13 35.19 0.06 20.84
C ARG A 13 34.31 0.02 22.11
N LYS A 14 34.66 -0.86 23.05
CA LYS A 14 33.95 -0.97 24.30
C LYS A 14 34.06 0.31 25.15
N LEU A 15 35.27 0.83 25.32
CA LEU A 15 35.51 2.06 26.10
C LEU A 15 34.80 3.27 25.48
N ILE A 16 34.86 3.43 24.15
CA ILE A 16 34.15 4.51 23.46
C ILE A 16 32.66 4.35 23.68
N GLY A 17 32.08 3.15 23.46
CA GLY A 17 30.63 2.90 23.58
C GLY A 17 30.10 3.15 25.00
N ASP A 18 30.83 2.73 26.02
CA ASP A 18 30.42 2.90 27.42
C ASP A 18 30.51 4.37 27.87
N ASN A 19 31.60 5.06 27.53
CA ASN A 19 31.76 6.46 27.88
C ASN A 19 30.86 7.41 27.08
N TYR A 20 30.57 7.07 25.82
CA TYR A 20 29.61 7.80 25.00
C TYR A 20 28.19 7.73 25.62
N ARG A 21 27.71 6.53 25.96
CA ARG A 21 26.40 6.37 26.63
C ARG A 21 26.34 7.17 27.94
N LYS A 22 27.37 7.05 28.78
CA LYS A 22 27.44 7.81 30.01
C LYS A 22 27.41 9.32 29.78
N ALA A 23 28.11 9.82 28.76
CA ALA A 23 28.12 11.24 28.44
C ALA A 23 26.73 11.75 27.98
N LEU A 24 25.99 10.94 27.20
CA LEU A 24 24.61 11.27 26.82
C LEU A 24 23.67 11.33 28.03
N GLU A 25 23.78 10.37 28.95
CA GLU A 25 23.00 10.33 30.19
C GLU A 25 23.30 11.51 31.10
N ASP A 26 24.59 11.77 31.38
CA ASP A 26 25.05 12.86 32.24
C ASP A 26 24.65 14.24 31.70
N LYS A 27 24.64 14.40 30.40
CA LYS A 27 24.27 15.67 29.70
C LYS A 27 22.81 15.72 29.30
N LYS A 28 22.04 14.65 29.48
CA LYS A 28 20.62 14.52 29.06
C LYS A 28 20.43 14.82 27.57
N ILE A 29 21.37 14.37 26.72
CA ILE A 29 21.31 14.56 25.28
C ILE A 29 20.50 13.42 24.66
N GLN A 30 19.45 13.75 23.94
CA GLN A 30 18.70 12.80 23.12
C GLN A 30 19.35 12.73 21.73
N ALA A 31 20.30 11.82 21.57
CA ALA A 31 20.98 11.60 20.29
C ALA A 31 20.07 10.84 19.32
N VAL A 32 20.13 11.24 18.04
CA VAL A 32 19.43 10.61 16.93
C VAL A 32 20.46 9.98 15.99
N GLY A 33 20.30 8.70 15.69
CA GLY A 33 21.23 7.98 14.83
C GLY A 33 22.52 7.54 15.56
N TYR A 34 23.54 7.25 14.75
CA TYR A 34 24.85 6.86 15.26
C TYR A 34 25.77 8.06 15.31
N PRO A 35 26.63 8.16 16.37
CA PRO A 35 27.60 9.22 16.47
C PRO A 35 28.70 9.08 15.40
N ASP A 36 29.18 10.21 14.92
CA ASP A 36 30.47 10.25 14.22
C ASP A 36 31.59 10.35 15.25
N ILE A 37 32.47 9.36 15.28
CA ILE A 37 33.50 9.21 16.31
C ILE A 37 34.86 9.51 15.70
N GLU A 38 35.47 10.59 16.16
CA GLU A 38 36.85 10.92 15.86
C GLU A 38 37.78 10.54 17.02
N GLU A 39 38.75 9.66 16.77
CA GLU A 39 39.78 9.35 17.74
C GLU A 39 40.84 10.44 17.76
N ILE A 40 41.02 11.08 18.92
CA ILE A 40 42.05 12.11 19.11
C ILE A 40 43.34 11.48 19.64
N GLN A 41 43.19 10.53 20.63
CA GLN A 41 44.38 9.92 21.25
C GLN A 41 43.99 8.53 21.80
N PHE A 42 44.81 7.52 21.44
CA PHE A 42 44.72 6.17 22.01
C PHE A 42 46.07 5.45 22.01
N ASP A 43 46.93 5.80 22.96
CA ASP A 43 48.26 5.18 23.08
C ASP A 43 48.45 4.47 24.43
N ARG A 44 49.43 3.55 24.47
CA ARG A 44 49.69 2.77 25.67
C ARG A 44 50.16 3.65 26.81
N GLY A 45 49.45 3.58 27.95
CA GLY A 45 49.77 4.36 29.16
C GLY A 45 49.22 5.79 29.09
N GLN A 46 48.42 6.13 28.10
CA GLN A 46 47.73 7.40 28.00
C GLN A 46 46.23 7.22 28.13
N ASN A 47 45.53 8.30 28.46
CA ASN A 47 44.05 8.26 28.48
C ASN A 47 43.49 8.21 27.06
N LEU A 48 42.41 7.49 26.85
CA LEU A 48 41.66 7.56 25.61
C LEU A 48 40.96 8.93 25.54
N ILE A 49 41.19 9.65 24.44
CA ILE A 49 40.49 10.89 24.11
C ILE A 49 39.82 10.70 22.75
N PHE A 50 38.53 10.96 22.69
CA PHE A 50 37.75 10.93 21.45
C PHE A 50 36.72 12.06 21.43
N ALA A 51 36.33 12.50 20.25
CA ALA A 51 35.22 13.39 20.02
C ALA A 51 34.06 12.57 19.41
N ALA A 52 32.85 12.85 19.83
CA ALA A 52 31.62 12.26 19.27
C ALA A 52 30.71 13.38 18.81
N THR A 53 30.50 13.45 17.49
CA THR A 53 29.53 14.37 16.90
C THR A 53 28.21 13.63 16.76
N VAL A 54 27.13 14.21 17.31
CA VAL A 54 25.81 13.62 17.30
C VAL A 54 24.77 14.61 16.81
N GLU A 55 23.79 14.10 16.07
CA GLU A 55 22.56 14.84 15.84
C GLU A 55 21.63 14.69 17.05
N THR A 56 20.95 15.75 17.40
CA THR A 56 19.99 15.74 18.52
C THR A 56 18.56 15.79 18.01
N ALA A 57 17.64 15.30 18.84
CA ALA A 57 16.22 15.47 18.56
C ALA A 57 15.88 16.96 18.44
N PRO A 58 15.03 17.35 17.47
CA PRO A 58 14.67 18.73 17.24
C PRO A 58 13.88 19.30 18.42
N GLU A 59 14.17 20.55 18.79
CA GLU A 59 13.38 21.29 19.76
C GLU A 59 12.28 22.06 19.04
N PHE A 60 11.03 21.79 19.41
CA PHE A 60 9.86 22.51 18.92
C PHE A 60 8.74 22.51 19.95
N GLN A 61 7.83 23.47 19.83
CA GLN A 61 6.64 23.55 20.65
C GLN A 61 5.47 22.95 19.91
N LEU A 62 4.72 22.05 20.56
CA LEU A 62 3.50 21.50 20.00
C LEU A 62 2.45 22.59 19.84
N PRO A 63 1.80 22.73 18.69
CA PRO A 63 0.61 23.56 18.55
C PRO A 63 -0.56 22.92 19.29
N GLU A 64 -1.69 23.59 19.34
CA GLU A 64 -2.92 22.94 19.76
C GLU A 64 -3.27 21.82 18.77
N TYR A 65 -3.20 20.58 19.24
CA TYR A 65 -3.42 19.36 18.45
C TYR A 65 -4.75 18.66 18.79
N LYS A 66 -5.46 19.12 19.84
CA LYS A 66 -6.84 18.72 20.12
C LYS A 66 -7.80 19.63 19.38
N GLY A 67 -8.91 19.09 18.90
CA GLY A 67 -9.88 19.88 18.13
C GLY A 67 -9.46 20.20 16.69
N LEU A 68 -8.48 19.49 16.12
CA LEU A 68 -8.10 19.68 14.72
C LEU A 68 -9.28 19.37 13.79
N PRO A 69 -9.53 20.18 12.76
CA PRO A 69 -10.67 19.99 11.87
C PRO A 69 -10.48 18.80 10.95
N ALA A 70 -11.51 18.01 10.79
CA ALA A 70 -11.59 16.97 9.77
C ALA A 70 -12.98 16.98 9.12
N LYS A 71 -13.01 16.72 7.81
CA LYS A 71 -14.26 16.64 7.02
C LYS A 71 -14.45 15.21 6.55
N ILE A 72 -15.62 14.66 6.78
CA ILE A 72 -16.02 13.35 6.27
C ILE A 72 -17.32 13.47 5.49
N GLU A 73 -17.50 12.60 4.51
CA GLU A 73 -18.79 12.49 3.85
C GLU A 73 -19.80 11.76 4.74
N SER A 74 -21.02 12.30 4.80
CA SER A 74 -22.14 11.67 5.52
C SER A 74 -22.68 10.51 4.67
N LYS A 75 -21.97 9.39 4.69
CA LYS A 75 -22.36 8.13 4.03
C LYS A 75 -22.81 7.13 5.07
N SER A 76 -23.88 6.38 4.75
CA SER A 76 -24.33 5.20 5.47
C SER A 76 -24.51 4.06 4.47
N VAL A 77 -24.36 2.83 4.95
CA VAL A 77 -24.63 1.65 4.14
C VAL A 77 -26.15 1.52 3.92
N THR A 78 -26.53 1.48 2.66
CA THR A 78 -27.94 1.32 2.24
C THR A 78 -28.25 -0.13 1.85
N ASP A 79 -29.53 -0.47 1.75
CA ASP A 79 -29.95 -1.77 1.24
C ASP A 79 -29.46 -2.00 -0.20
N ALA A 80 -29.41 -0.93 -1.01
CA ALA A 80 -28.88 -1.00 -2.38
C ALA A 80 -27.38 -1.36 -2.41
N ASP A 81 -26.60 -0.93 -1.43
CA ASP A 81 -25.18 -1.30 -1.33
C ASP A 81 -25.05 -2.79 -0.95
N VAL A 82 -25.89 -3.29 -0.05
CA VAL A 82 -25.94 -4.71 0.31
C VAL A 82 -26.34 -5.57 -0.91
N GLU A 83 -27.36 -5.16 -1.68
CA GLU A 83 -27.76 -5.86 -2.90
C GLU A 83 -26.63 -5.88 -3.94
N LYS A 84 -25.93 -4.76 -4.17
CA LYS A 84 -24.75 -4.71 -5.06
C LYS A 84 -23.63 -5.65 -4.59
N ALA A 85 -23.36 -5.68 -3.29
CA ALA A 85 -22.33 -6.57 -2.75
C ALA A 85 -22.73 -8.05 -2.91
N LEU A 86 -24.01 -8.39 -2.71
CA LEU A 86 -24.53 -9.73 -2.98
C LEU A 86 -24.43 -10.11 -4.45
N ASP A 87 -24.68 -9.17 -5.38
CA ASP A 87 -24.53 -9.41 -6.81
C ASP A 87 -23.06 -9.66 -7.20
N MET A 88 -22.10 -8.96 -6.57
CA MET A 88 -20.68 -9.27 -6.74
C MET A 88 -20.32 -10.65 -6.21
N LEU A 89 -20.84 -11.05 -5.04
CA LEU A 89 -20.64 -12.38 -4.49
C LEU A 89 -21.25 -13.48 -5.40
N ARG A 90 -22.47 -13.27 -5.93
CA ARG A 90 -23.07 -14.16 -6.94
C ARG A 90 -22.16 -14.35 -8.15
N GLY A 91 -21.52 -13.27 -8.60
CA GLY A 91 -20.61 -13.30 -9.73
C GLY A 91 -19.48 -14.31 -9.58
N GLN A 92 -19.00 -14.55 -8.35
CA GLN A 92 -17.94 -15.53 -8.07
C GLN A 92 -18.42 -16.99 -8.29
N HIS A 93 -19.73 -17.23 -8.28
CA HIS A 93 -20.35 -18.53 -8.51
C HIS A 93 -21.18 -18.58 -9.79
N ALA A 94 -20.97 -17.62 -10.70
CA ALA A 94 -21.62 -17.63 -12.00
C ALA A 94 -21.27 -18.91 -12.78
N LYS A 95 -22.27 -19.48 -13.48
CA LYS A 95 -22.05 -20.51 -14.49
C LYS A 95 -22.02 -19.86 -15.86
N PHE A 96 -21.31 -20.48 -16.76
CA PHE A 96 -21.16 -19.99 -18.13
C PHE A 96 -21.64 -21.09 -19.11
N ASP A 97 -22.89 -21.01 -19.47
CA ASP A 97 -23.53 -22.01 -20.33
C ASP A 97 -23.41 -21.59 -21.80
N THR A 98 -22.93 -22.50 -22.66
CA THR A 98 -22.85 -22.25 -24.10
C THR A 98 -24.26 -22.20 -24.70
N VAL A 99 -24.55 -21.12 -25.42
CA VAL A 99 -25.86 -20.85 -26.02
C VAL A 99 -25.77 -20.64 -27.52
N ALA A 100 -26.77 -21.11 -28.27
CA ALA A 100 -26.85 -20.98 -29.72
C ALA A 100 -27.72 -19.79 -30.13
N ARG A 101 -27.48 -18.62 -29.54
CA ARG A 101 -28.14 -17.34 -29.86
C ARG A 101 -27.12 -16.25 -30.11
N PRO A 102 -27.52 -15.12 -30.76
CA PRO A 102 -26.64 -13.98 -30.93
C PRO A 102 -26.13 -13.48 -29.58
N LEU A 103 -24.89 -13.00 -29.55
CA LEU A 103 -24.21 -12.41 -28.39
C LEU A 103 -24.96 -11.18 -27.90
N ALA A 104 -25.33 -11.19 -26.63
CA ALA A 104 -26.00 -10.10 -25.95
C ALA A 104 -25.08 -9.40 -24.94
N ASN A 105 -25.49 -8.23 -24.47
CA ASN A 105 -24.79 -7.51 -23.42
C ASN A 105 -24.79 -8.32 -22.11
N GLY A 106 -23.63 -8.46 -21.45
CA GLY A 106 -23.46 -9.26 -20.26
C GLY A 106 -23.08 -10.72 -20.49
N ASP A 107 -23.11 -11.20 -21.75
CA ASP A 107 -22.60 -12.54 -22.11
C ASP A 107 -21.07 -12.55 -22.17
N ILE A 108 -20.52 -13.74 -22.25
CA ILE A 108 -19.08 -13.96 -22.53
C ILE A 108 -18.93 -14.38 -24.00
N ALA A 109 -18.17 -13.57 -24.75
CA ALA A 109 -17.70 -13.93 -26.06
C ALA A 109 -16.40 -14.73 -25.94
N VAL A 110 -16.39 -15.97 -26.43
CA VAL A 110 -15.15 -16.74 -26.61
C VAL A 110 -14.66 -16.48 -28.01
N VAL A 111 -13.50 -15.81 -28.12
CA VAL A 111 -13.02 -15.30 -29.43
C VAL A 111 -11.62 -15.77 -29.75
N ASN A 112 -11.34 -15.91 -31.05
CA ASN A 112 -10.00 -15.86 -31.60
C ASN A 112 -9.80 -14.47 -32.17
N TYR A 113 -8.67 -13.82 -31.91
CA TYR A 113 -8.42 -12.52 -32.55
C TYR A 113 -6.96 -12.34 -32.92
N THR A 114 -6.77 -11.48 -33.95
CA THR A 114 -5.47 -10.93 -34.32
C THR A 114 -5.59 -9.42 -34.46
N GLY A 115 -4.73 -8.71 -33.74
CA GLY A 115 -4.74 -7.25 -33.62
C GLY A 115 -3.56 -6.60 -34.33
N THR A 116 -3.84 -5.50 -34.99
CA THR A 116 -2.85 -4.60 -35.61
C THR A 116 -3.05 -3.18 -35.07
N CYS A 117 -2.00 -2.39 -35.06
CA CYS A 117 -2.06 -0.97 -34.73
C CYS A 117 -1.39 -0.19 -35.89
N GLU A 118 -2.14 0.73 -36.51
CA GLU A 118 -1.67 1.50 -37.67
C GLU A 118 -1.11 0.60 -38.79
N GLY A 119 -1.72 -0.58 -38.99
CA GLY A 119 -1.35 -1.54 -40.03
C GLY A 119 -0.14 -2.41 -39.71
N LYS A 120 0.44 -2.31 -38.52
CA LYS A 120 1.55 -3.14 -38.02
C LYS A 120 1.09 -4.07 -36.92
N ALA A 121 1.76 -5.21 -36.73
CA ALA A 121 1.51 -6.06 -35.60
C ALA A 121 1.77 -5.28 -34.29
N ILE A 122 0.90 -5.45 -33.28
CA ILE A 122 1.04 -4.71 -32.00
C ILE A 122 2.39 -5.02 -31.36
N THR A 123 2.90 -6.24 -31.48
CA THR A 123 4.23 -6.63 -30.98
C THR A 123 5.40 -5.93 -31.65
N GLU A 124 5.23 -5.35 -32.84
CA GLU A 124 6.28 -4.52 -33.44
C GLU A 124 6.41 -3.16 -32.75
N LEU A 125 5.29 -2.63 -32.25
CA LEU A 125 5.25 -1.35 -31.53
C LEU A 125 5.51 -1.54 -30.04
N ALA A 126 4.94 -2.61 -29.47
CA ALA A 126 5.01 -2.97 -28.06
C ALA A 126 5.36 -4.45 -27.88
N PRO A 127 6.64 -4.84 -27.88
CA PRO A 127 7.08 -6.25 -27.86
C PRO A 127 6.57 -7.05 -26.65
N THR A 128 6.24 -6.39 -25.57
CA THR A 128 5.70 -7.00 -24.33
C THR A 128 4.19 -7.25 -24.41
N ALA A 129 3.47 -6.62 -25.33
CA ALA A 129 2.00 -6.68 -25.45
C ALA A 129 1.52 -7.86 -26.31
N LYS A 130 2.11 -9.05 -26.15
CA LYS A 130 1.76 -10.27 -26.91
C LYS A 130 0.28 -10.62 -26.81
N GLY A 131 -0.31 -10.47 -25.60
CA GLY A 131 -1.72 -10.74 -25.37
C GLY A 131 -2.68 -9.79 -26.08
N LEU A 132 -2.22 -8.65 -26.57
CA LEU A 132 -3.02 -7.72 -27.38
C LEU A 132 -2.88 -8.01 -28.90
N THR A 133 -1.87 -8.79 -29.30
CA THR A 133 -1.63 -9.08 -30.73
C THR A 133 -2.48 -10.23 -31.22
N GLU A 134 -2.45 -11.37 -30.55
CA GLU A 134 -3.25 -12.53 -30.90
C GLU A 134 -3.56 -13.40 -29.70
N GLN A 135 -4.77 -13.96 -29.70
CA GLN A 135 -5.19 -14.95 -28.71
C GLN A 135 -6.21 -15.91 -29.35
N LYS A 136 -6.26 -17.13 -28.81
CA LYS A 136 -7.25 -18.13 -29.17
C LYS A 136 -8.09 -18.49 -27.96
N SER A 137 -9.38 -18.71 -28.19
CA SER A 137 -10.35 -19.07 -27.14
C SER A 137 -10.33 -18.09 -25.95
N PHE A 138 -10.12 -16.82 -26.23
CA PHE A 138 -10.05 -15.77 -25.23
C PHE A 138 -11.47 -15.35 -24.81
N TRP A 139 -11.68 -15.20 -23.49
CA TRP A 139 -12.98 -14.86 -22.92
C TRP A 139 -13.09 -13.36 -22.72
N ILE A 140 -14.10 -12.76 -23.33
CA ILE A 140 -14.39 -11.32 -23.20
C ILE A 140 -15.82 -11.17 -22.70
N GLU A 141 -16.01 -10.56 -21.54
CA GLU A 141 -17.34 -10.16 -21.08
C GLU A 141 -17.83 -8.98 -21.90
N THR A 142 -19.07 -9.03 -22.41
CA THR A 142 -19.65 -7.98 -23.24
C THR A 142 -20.18 -6.84 -22.39
N THR A 143 -19.26 -6.14 -21.69
CA THR A 143 -19.50 -4.92 -20.92
C THR A 143 -18.66 -3.78 -21.48
N ASP A 144 -19.06 -2.52 -21.24
CA ASP A 144 -18.47 -1.33 -21.88
C ASP A 144 -16.96 -1.18 -21.72
N ASN A 145 -16.39 -1.65 -20.60
CA ASN A 145 -14.97 -1.50 -20.25
C ASN A 145 -14.18 -2.81 -20.27
N SER A 146 -14.74 -3.86 -20.88
CA SER A 146 -14.07 -5.15 -20.95
C SER A 146 -13.03 -5.17 -22.05
N PHE A 147 -11.81 -5.65 -21.76
CA PHE A 147 -10.65 -5.79 -22.65
C PHE A 147 -10.11 -4.43 -23.15
N ILE A 148 -10.68 -3.86 -24.22
CA ILE A 148 -10.36 -2.52 -24.75
C ILE A 148 -11.68 -1.76 -24.88
N PRO A 149 -11.77 -0.48 -24.47
CA PRO A 149 -13.00 0.28 -24.59
C PRO A 149 -13.59 0.25 -26.00
N GLY A 150 -14.88 -0.07 -26.12
CA GLY A 150 -15.59 -0.16 -27.39
C GLY A 150 -15.37 -1.46 -28.19
N PHE A 151 -14.49 -2.37 -27.74
CA PHE A 151 -14.23 -3.64 -28.43
C PHE A 151 -15.44 -4.57 -28.35
N ALA A 152 -15.89 -4.89 -27.14
CA ALA A 152 -16.97 -5.87 -26.91
C ALA A 152 -18.31 -5.40 -27.49
N ALA A 153 -18.59 -4.10 -27.48
CA ALA A 153 -19.81 -3.54 -28.02
C ALA A 153 -20.00 -3.84 -29.52
N GLN A 154 -18.90 -3.90 -30.30
CA GLN A 154 -18.94 -4.19 -31.74
C GLN A 154 -19.20 -5.68 -32.04
N LEU A 155 -19.08 -6.56 -31.04
CA LEU A 155 -19.37 -7.98 -31.18
C LEU A 155 -20.84 -8.31 -30.89
N ILE A 156 -21.59 -7.44 -30.23
CA ILE A 156 -23.00 -7.66 -29.89
C ILE A 156 -23.79 -7.99 -31.14
N GLY A 157 -24.65 -9.01 -31.07
CA GLY A 157 -25.44 -9.52 -32.19
C GLY A 157 -24.71 -10.48 -33.13
N ALA A 158 -23.41 -10.78 -32.89
CA ALA A 158 -22.71 -11.84 -33.61
C ALA A 158 -23.12 -13.22 -33.14
N GLN A 159 -23.01 -14.22 -33.99
CA GLN A 159 -23.22 -15.63 -33.71
C GLN A 159 -21.90 -16.41 -33.73
N ALA A 160 -21.90 -17.57 -33.11
CA ALA A 160 -20.75 -18.48 -33.20
C ALA A 160 -20.41 -18.81 -34.64
N GLY A 161 -19.13 -18.66 -35.02
CA GLY A 161 -18.62 -18.78 -36.37
C GLY A 161 -18.51 -17.47 -37.13
N ASP A 162 -19.09 -16.37 -36.65
CA ASP A 162 -19.00 -15.07 -37.32
C ASP A 162 -17.59 -14.50 -37.21
N LYS A 163 -17.16 -13.84 -38.30
CA LYS A 163 -15.92 -13.05 -38.31
C LYS A 163 -16.26 -11.57 -38.42
N ARG A 164 -15.63 -10.76 -37.57
CA ARG A 164 -15.84 -9.31 -37.54
C ARG A 164 -14.53 -8.57 -37.48
N THR A 165 -14.47 -7.44 -38.14
CA THR A 165 -13.39 -6.47 -37.95
C THR A 165 -13.82 -5.47 -36.91
N VAL A 166 -13.07 -5.40 -35.81
CA VAL A 166 -13.34 -4.50 -34.66
C VAL A 166 -12.28 -3.40 -34.66
N ASN A 167 -12.74 -2.14 -34.67
CA ASN A 167 -11.86 -0.99 -34.59
C ASN A 167 -11.92 -0.38 -33.21
N VAL A 168 -10.77 -0.11 -32.61
CA VAL A 168 -10.65 0.46 -31.27
C VAL A 168 -9.74 1.68 -31.28
N ASP A 169 -10.05 2.63 -30.43
CA ASP A 169 -9.15 3.74 -30.12
C ASP A 169 -8.53 3.46 -28.74
N PHE A 170 -7.21 3.32 -28.70
CA PHE A 170 -6.52 3.15 -27.40
C PHE A 170 -6.57 4.46 -26.63
N PRO A 171 -7.07 4.47 -25.37
CA PRO A 171 -7.13 5.68 -24.56
C PRO A 171 -5.75 6.34 -24.38
N ALA A 172 -5.74 7.65 -24.12
CA ALA A 172 -4.50 8.40 -23.87
C ALA A 172 -3.76 7.94 -22.58
N ASP A 173 -4.48 7.32 -21.67
CA ASP A 173 -3.99 6.72 -20.43
C ASP A 173 -3.87 5.18 -20.47
N PHE A 174 -3.88 4.60 -21.70
CA PHE A 174 -3.80 3.15 -21.86
C PHE A 174 -2.50 2.59 -21.22
N VAL A 175 -2.61 1.40 -20.64
CA VAL A 175 -1.50 0.77 -19.85
C VAL A 175 -0.22 0.63 -20.68
N THR A 176 -0.32 0.32 -21.99
CA THR A 176 0.81 0.21 -22.91
C THR A 176 1.08 1.57 -23.55
N LYS A 177 2.12 2.26 -23.11
CA LYS A 177 2.44 3.63 -23.54
C LYS A 177 2.59 3.77 -25.06
N GLU A 178 3.17 2.77 -25.72
CA GLU A 178 3.42 2.74 -27.15
C GLU A 178 2.13 2.71 -27.98
N LEU A 179 1.00 2.36 -27.37
CA LEU A 179 -0.32 2.29 -28.02
C LEU A 179 -1.22 3.48 -27.68
N GLN A 180 -0.85 4.32 -26.71
CA GLN A 180 -1.67 5.45 -26.25
C GLN A 180 -2.06 6.38 -27.41
N GLY A 181 -3.35 6.68 -27.52
CA GLY A 181 -3.91 7.56 -28.52
C GLY A 181 -3.89 7.02 -29.96
N LYS A 182 -3.50 5.75 -30.19
CA LYS A 182 -3.44 5.12 -31.50
C LYS A 182 -4.71 4.33 -31.79
N LYS A 183 -4.86 3.98 -33.06
CA LYS A 183 -5.99 3.16 -33.56
C LYS A 183 -5.55 1.73 -33.76
N GLY A 184 -6.33 0.81 -33.18
CA GLY A 184 -6.18 -0.62 -33.40
C GLY A 184 -7.27 -1.20 -34.27
N THR A 185 -6.93 -2.20 -35.07
CA THR A 185 -7.86 -3.00 -35.86
C THR A 185 -7.67 -4.47 -35.54
N TYR A 186 -8.76 -5.13 -35.20
CA TYR A 186 -8.79 -6.53 -34.79
C TYR A 186 -9.66 -7.35 -35.71
N GLU A 187 -9.09 -8.41 -36.26
CA GLU A 187 -9.87 -9.47 -36.95
C GLU A 187 -10.28 -10.48 -35.85
N VAL A 188 -11.57 -10.58 -35.60
CA VAL A 188 -12.15 -11.36 -34.51
C VAL A 188 -13.07 -12.44 -35.07
N GLU A 189 -12.85 -13.68 -34.67
CA GLU A 189 -13.73 -14.81 -34.92
C GLU A 189 -14.42 -15.19 -33.58
N LEU A 190 -15.75 -15.14 -33.55
CA LEU A 190 -16.54 -15.57 -32.41
C LEU A 190 -16.67 -17.09 -32.42
N VAL A 191 -16.02 -17.76 -31.49
CA VAL A 191 -16.01 -19.23 -31.38
C VAL A 191 -17.26 -19.76 -30.68
N GLU A 192 -17.57 -19.17 -29.51
CA GLU A 192 -18.72 -19.54 -28.70
C GLU A 192 -19.34 -18.31 -28.04
N VAL A 193 -20.63 -18.38 -27.82
CA VAL A 193 -21.36 -17.45 -26.95
C VAL A 193 -21.69 -18.19 -25.65
N LYS A 194 -21.29 -17.60 -24.51
CA LYS A 194 -21.65 -18.16 -23.20
C LYS A 194 -22.51 -17.17 -22.43
N GLU A 195 -23.65 -17.63 -21.99
CA GLU A 195 -24.52 -16.89 -21.09
C GLU A 195 -23.97 -16.96 -19.66
N LYS A 196 -23.83 -15.79 -19.01
CA LYS A 196 -23.47 -15.71 -17.60
C LYS A 196 -24.70 -15.90 -16.75
N VAL A 197 -24.87 -17.09 -16.23
CA VAL A 197 -25.99 -17.45 -15.35
C VAL A 197 -25.59 -17.25 -13.90
N LEU A 198 -26.15 -16.22 -13.28
CA LEU A 198 -25.93 -15.96 -11.85
C LEU A 198 -26.83 -16.88 -11.02
N PRO A 199 -26.32 -17.50 -9.93
CA PRO A 199 -27.14 -18.27 -9.03
C PRO A 199 -28.22 -17.39 -8.39
N PRO A 200 -29.38 -17.91 -7.99
CA PRO A 200 -30.39 -17.18 -7.26
C PRO A 200 -29.82 -16.69 -5.91
N VAL A 201 -30.40 -15.59 -5.40
CA VAL A 201 -30.05 -15.07 -4.06
C VAL A 201 -30.93 -15.78 -3.04
N ASP A 202 -30.46 -16.92 -2.57
CA ASP A 202 -31.20 -17.84 -1.67
C ASP A 202 -30.28 -18.43 -0.59
N ASP A 203 -30.81 -19.32 0.23
CA ASP A 203 -30.09 -19.98 1.29
C ASP A 203 -28.96 -20.90 0.78
N GLU A 204 -29.09 -21.43 -0.44
CA GLU A 204 -28.03 -22.24 -1.05
C GLU A 204 -26.80 -21.38 -1.42
N LEU A 205 -27.03 -20.16 -1.89
CA LEU A 205 -25.96 -19.19 -2.08
C LEU A 205 -25.32 -18.84 -0.73
N ALA A 206 -26.13 -18.58 0.30
CA ALA A 206 -25.64 -18.23 1.63
C ALA A 206 -24.71 -19.32 2.20
N LYS A 207 -25.08 -20.59 2.07
CA LYS A 207 -24.26 -21.72 2.51
C LYS A 207 -22.88 -21.79 1.83
N LYS A 208 -22.79 -21.38 0.54
CA LYS A 208 -21.49 -21.33 -0.16
C LYS A 208 -20.52 -20.32 0.44
N PHE A 209 -21.05 -19.28 1.09
CA PHE A 209 -20.27 -18.28 1.83
C PHE A 209 -20.19 -18.57 3.34
N GLY A 210 -20.60 -19.75 3.78
CA GLY A 210 -20.54 -20.17 5.18
C GLY A 210 -21.61 -19.56 6.08
N ALA A 211 -22.63 -18.92 5.50
CA ALA A 211 -23.76 -18.39 6.24
C ALA A 211 -24.87 -19.44 6.38
N GLU A 212 -25.61 -19.40 7.47
CA GLU A 212 -26.68 -20.36 7.81
C GLU A 212 -27.87 -20.22 6.86
N ASN A 213 -28.22 -19.01 6.49
CA ASN A 213 -29.31 -18.67 5.57
C ASN A 213 -29.02 -17.28 4.93
N LEU A 214 -29.90 -16.88 3.99
CA LEU A 214 -29.78 -15.61 3.27
C LEU A 214 -29.82 -14.38 4.19
N GLU A 215 -30.63 -14.39 5.23
CA GLU A 215 -30.73 -13.29 6.18
C GLU A 215 -29.40 -13.07 6.90
N LYS A 216 -28.76 -14.17 7.35
CA LYS A 216 -27.42 -14.12 7.97
C LYS A 216 -26.33 -13.69 7.01
N LEU A 217 -26.40 -14.07 5.74
CA LEU A 217 -25.50 -13.58 4.72
C LEU A 217 -25.65 -12.05 4.53
N LYS A 218 -26.90 -11.56 4.43
CA LYS A 218 -27.18 -10.12 4.31
C LYS A 218 -26.71 -9.33 5.52
N GLU A 219 -26.94 -9.83 6.74
CA GLU A 219 -26.40 -9.22 7.97
C GLU A 219 -24.87 -9.16 7.96
N GLY A 220 -24.21 -10.25 7.57
CA GLY A 220 -22.75 -10.32 7.46
C GLY A 220 -22.21 -9.29 6.46
N VAL A 221 -22.75 -9.27 5.24
CA VAL A 221 -22.39 -8.31 4.19
C VAL A 221 -22.61 -6.88 4.66
N ARG A 222 -23.72 -6.58 5.31
CA ARG A 222 -23.98 -5.24 5.87
C ARG A 222 -22.93 -4.85 6.90
N THR A 223 -22.64 -5.76 7.83
CA THR A 223 -21.63 -5.55 8.87
C THR A 223 -20.25 -5.30 8.27
N ASP A 224 -19.87 -6.04 7.24
CA ASP A 224 -18.60 -5.85 6.55
C ASP A 224 -18.52 -4.50 5.86
N LEU A 225 -19.58 -4.09 5.14
CA LEU A 225 -19.66 -2.78 4.51
C LEU A 225 -19.63 -1.63 5.54
N GLU A 226 -20.32 -1.77 6.67
CA GLU A 226 -20.28 -0.79 7.77
C GLU A 226 -18.89 -0.70 8.40
N ASN A 227 -18.20 -1.81 8.60
CA ASN A 227 -16.83 -1.85 9.10
C ASN A 227 -15.86 -1.20 8.10
N GLU A 228 -16.00 -1.47 6.80
CA GLU A 228 -15.20 -0.85 5.75
C GLU A 228 -15.43 0.67 5.70
N LEU A 229 -16.69 1.11 5.78
CA LEU A 229 -17.03 2.51 5.81
C LEU A 229 -16.46 3.21 7.05
N LYS A 230 -16.57 2.59 8.24
CA LYS A 230 -15.97 3.08 9.48
C LYS A 230 -14.45 3.19 9.38
N TYR A 231 -13.80 2.17 8.84
CA TYR A 231 -12.35 2.17 8.62
C TYR A 231 -11.93 3.27 7.64
N SER A 232 -12.65 3.45 6.54
CA SER A 232 -12.40 4.51 5.55
C SER A 232 -12.57 5.90 6.15
N LYS A 233 -13.63 6.14 6.94
CA LYS A 233 -13.86 7.38 7.67
C LYS A 233 -12.74 7.68 8.67
N SER A 234 -12.36 6.70 9.49
CA SER A 234 -11.25 6.81 10.46
C SER A 234 -9.93 7.15 9.75
N LYS A 235 -9.60 6.43 8.68
CA LYS A 235 -8.41 6.70 7.87
C LYS A 235 -8.39 8.12 7.31
N SER A 236 -9.53 8.60 6.79
CA SER A 236 -9.66 9.95 6.26
C SER A 236 -9.46 11.01 7.35
N VAL A 237 -10.08 10.84 8.52
CA VAL A 237 -9.90 11.75 9.67
C VAL A 237 -8.44 11.80 10.10
N ARG A 238 -7.81 10.66 10.31
CA ARG A 238 -6.39 10.57 10.69
C ARG A 238 -5.47 11.26 9.69
N GLN A 239 -5.70 11.04 8.38
CA GLN A 239 -4.92 11.67 7.33
C GLN A 239 -5.04 13.20 7.37
N GLN A 240 -6.25 13.74 7.52
CA GLN A 240 -6.49 15.18 7.59
C GLN A 240 -5.88 15.81 8.84
N VAL A 241 -6.00 15.14 9.98
CA VAL A 241 -5.41 15.60 11.26
C VAL A 241 -3.88 15.61 11.16
N VAL A 242 -3.27 14.56 10.61
CA VAL A 242 -1.82 14.50 10.37
C VAL A 242 -1.37 15.61 9.42
N GLN A 243 -2.08 15.81 8.32
CA GLN A 243 -1.79 16.88 7.38
C GLN A 243 -1.84 18.26 8.04
N SER A 244 -2.87 18.52 8.85
CA SER A 244 -3.01 19.78 9.60
C SER A 244 -1.89 19.99 10.61
N LEU A 245 -1.35 18.93 11.22
CA LEU A 245 -0.19 19.02 12.12
C LEU A 245 1.10 19.33 11.35
N LEU A 246 1.32 18.67 10.22
CA LEU A 246 2.50 18.88 9.39
C LEU A 246 2.55 20.30 8.80
N GLU A 247 1.40 20.87 8.44
CA GLU A 247 1.29 22.24 7.93
C GLU A 247 1.57 23.30 9.01
N LYS A 248 1.21 23.02 10.26
CA LYS A 248 1.42 23.93 11.38
C LYS A 248 2.83 23.91 11.96
N LEU A 249 3.61 22.87 11.65
CA LEU A 249 4.93 22.62 12.25
C LEU A 249 6.00 22.52 11.17
N ASN A 250 6.94 23.44 11.21
CA ASN A 250 8.16 23.36 10.43
C ASN A 250 9.36 23.58 11.34
N PHE A 251 10.23 22.58 11.41
CA PHE A 251 11.46 22.58 12.17
C PHE A 251 12.54 21.78 11.43
N ASP A 252 13.79 22.05 11.75
CA ASP A 252 14.91 21.36 11.14
C ASP A 252 14.93 19.89 11.56
N LEU A 253 15.18 19.02 10.61
CA LEU A 253 15.18 17.57 10.82
C LEU A 253 16.61 17.04 10.82
N PRO A 254 16.94 16.08 11.71
CA PRO A 254 18.24 15.41 11.67
C PRO A 254 18.48 14.76 10.30
N GLU A 255 19.62 15.10 9.68
CA GLU A 255 19.95 14.64 8.32
C GLU A 255 20.07 13.12 8.24
N THR A 256 20.68 12.51 9.28
CA THR A 256 20.81 11.04 9.36
C THR A 256 19.46 10.34 9.44
N ALA A 257 18.51 10.88 10.20
CA ALA A 257 17.15 10.33 10.29
C ALA A 257 16.45 10.42 8.93
N VAL A 258 16.53 11.57 8.25
CA VAL A 258 15.94 11.74 6.90
C VAL A 258 16.60 10.81 5.88
N ALA A 259 17.92 10.68 5.90
CA ALA A 259 18.65 9.80 4.98
C ALA A 259 18.30 8.32 5.20
N ASN A 260 18.16 7.89 6.44
CA ASN A 260 17.76 6.53 6.80
C ASN A 260 16.33 6.25 6.32
N GLU A 261 15.39 7.16 6.61
CA GLU A 261 14.00 6.99 6.19
C GLU A 261 13.85 7.08 4.66
N THR A 262 14.63 7.92 4.00
CA THR A 262 14.66 7.97 2.52
C THR A 262 15.01 6.59 1.94
N ARG A 263 16.02 5.91 2.52
CA ARG A 263 16.38 4.54 2.08
C ARG A 263 15.22 3.55 2.28
N ASN A 264 14.52 3.62 3.41
CA ASN A 264 13.37 2.77 3.68
C ASN A 264 12.25 3.01 2.67
N VAL A 265 11.91 4.29 2.39
CA VAL A 265 10.88 4.66 1.43
C VAL A 265 11.25 4.24 0.01
N VAL A 266 12.51 4.40 -0.41
CA VAL A 266 13.00 3.91 -1.72
C VAL A 266 12.83 2.41 -1.82
N TYR A 267 13.24 1.66 -0.79
CA TYR A 267 13.08 0.21 -0.74
C TYR A 267 11.62 -0.22 -0.89
N ASP A 268 10.72 0.43 -0.16
CA ASP A 268 9.28 0.16 -0.23
C ASP A 268 8.69 0.47 -1.61
N LEU A 269 9.07 1.60 -2.22
CA LEU A 269 8.62 1.98 -3.56
C LEU A 269 9.10 1.00 -4.62
N VAL A 270 10.37 0.60 -4.56
CA VAL A 270 10.93 -0.40 -5.48
C VAL A 270 10.21 -1.74 -5.32
N ARG A 271 10.00 -2.19 -4.08
CA ARG A 271 9.28 -3.43 -3.78
C ARG A 271 7.84 -3.39 -4.31
N GLN A 272 7.11 -2.31 -4.09
CA GLN A 272 5.74 -2.15 -4.59
C GLN A 272 5.68 -2.14 -6.12
N ASN A 273 6.61 -1.44 -6.79
CA ASN A 273 6.66 -1.43 -8.25
C ASN A 273 6.98 -2.82 -8.80
N THR A 274 7.91 -3.55 -8.19
CA THR A 274 8.24 -4.93 -8.56
C THR A 274 7.02 -5.85 -8.39
N GLN A 275 6.29 -5.75 -7.29
CA GLN A 275 5.07 -6.53 -7.06
C GLN A 275 3.95 -6.22 -8.06
N ARG A 276 3.90 -4.99 -8.58
CA ARG A 276 2.99 -4.57 -9.66
C ARG A 276 3.45 -5.01 -11.05
N GLY A 277 4.57 -5.71 -11.15
CA GLY A 277 5.11 -6.21 -12.42
C GLY A 277 5.85 -5.16 -13.26
N VAL A 278 6.23 -4.01 -12.66
CA VAL A 278 7.06 -3.02 -13.35
C VAL A 278 8.45 -3.60 -13.62
N ALA A 279 8.89 -3.54 -14.87
CA ALA A 279 10.20 -4.06 -15.28
C ALA A 279 11.33 -3.34 -14.55
N ARG A 280 12.36 -4.10 -14.17
CA ARG A 280 13.52 -3.58 -13.42
C ARG A 280 14.23 -2.46 -14.16
N GLU A 281 14.36 -2.57 -15.47
CA GLU A 281 14.99 -1.57 -16.34
C GLU A 281 14.25 -0.21 -16.26
N LEU A 282 12.91 -0.25 -16.16
CA LEU A 282 12.10 0.96 -16.02
C LEU A 282 12.28 1.59 -14.64
N ILE A 283 12.39 0.78 -13.58
CA ILE A 283 12.68 1.27 -12.21
C ILE A 283 14.06 1.96 -12.19
N GLU A 284 15.06 1.35 -12.83
CA GLU A 284 16.41 1.96 -12.93
C GLU A 284 16.43 3.29 -13.70
N THR A 285 15.67 3.39 -14.79
CA THR A 285 15.57 4.65 -15.55
C THR A 285 14.89 5.78 -14.77
N GLN A 286 14.02 5.45 -13.81
CA GLN A 286 13.29 6.40 -12.97
C GLN A 286 13.91 6.61 -11.59
N LYS A 287 15.13 6.09 -11.37
CA LYS A 287 15.80 6.09 -10.07
C LYS A 287 15.85 7.47 -9.40
N ASP A 288 16.20 8.51 -10.14
CA ASP A 288 16.32 9.87 -9.59
C ASP A 288 14.96 10.44 -9.19
N GLN A 289 13.91 10.15 -9.96
CA GLN A 289 12.55 10.56 -9.64
C GLN A 289 12.02 9.81 -8.41
N ILE A 290 12.28 8.51 -8.33
CA ILE A 290 11.92 7.69 -7.16
C ILE A 290 12.63 8.21 -5.91
N TYR A 291 13.94 8.54 -6.01
CA TYR A 291 14.70 9.07 -4.90
C TYR A 291 14.20 10.45 -4.45
N ALA A 292 13.92 11.36 -5.38
CA ALA A 292 13.39 12.68 -5.06
C ALA A 292 12.01 12.62 -4.38
N ALA A 293 11.12 11.77 -4.89
CA ALA A 293 9.81 11.53 -4.26
C ALA A 293 9.95 10.89 -2.88
N ALA A 294 10.87 9.93 -2.73
CA ALA A 294 11.15 9.26 -1.46
C ALA A 294 11.70 10.24 -0.42
N ALA A 295 12.60 11.15 -0.81
CA ALA A 295 13.16 12.15 0.09
C ALA A 295 12.10 13.14 0.61
N GLY A 296 11.13 13.53 -0.22
CA GLY A 296 9.98 14.32 0.20
C GLY A 296 9.13 13.60 1.25
N ASN A 297 8.71 12.39 0.93
CA ASN A 297 7.92 11.56 1.84
C ASN A 297 8.67 11.23 3.14
N ALA A 298 9.97 10.98 3.06
CA ALA A 298 10.81 10.71 4.22
C ALA A 298 10.84 11.88 5.20
N LYS A 299 10.98 13.12 4.71
CA LYS A 299 10.94 14.32 5.55
C LYS A 299 9.62 14.44 6.30
N GLU A 300 8.49 14.20 5.65
CA GLU A 300 7.17 14.22 6.30
C GLU A 300 7.05 13.12 7.36
N ARG A 301 7.50 11.90 7.06
CA ARG A 301 7.47 10.78 8.01
C ARG A 301 8.34 11.02 9.22
N VAL A 302 9.57 11.51 9.03
CA VAL A 302 10.48 11.85 10.13
C VAL A 302 9.90 12.99 10.99
N ARG A 303 9.37 14.04 10.35
CA ARG A 303 8.70 15.14 11.07
C ARG A 303 7.53 14.62 11.90
N LEU A 304 6.67 13.79 11.31
CA LEU A 304 5.53 13.19 11.99
C LEU A 304 5.98 12.31 13.17
N ALA A 305 7.04 11.52 13.02
CA ALA A 305 7.57 10.68 14.09
C ALA A 305 7.98 11.51 15.33
N PHE A 306 8.67 12.64 15.13
CA PHE A 306 9.01 13.56 16.24
C PHE A 306 7.78 14.20 16.87
N ILE A 307 6.80 14.63 16.06
CA ILE A 307 5.54 15.19 16.55
C ILE A 307 4.80 14.17 17.42
N VAL A 308 4.67 12.93 16.91
CA VAL A 308 3.99 11.83 17.59
C VAL A 308 4.71 11.48 18.92
N SER A 309 6.03 11.39 18.90
CA SER A 309 6.83 11.13 20.11
C SER A 309 6.59 12.24 21.16
N ARG A 310 6.58 13.49 20.75
CA ARG A 310 6.34 14.63 21.64
C ARG A 310 4.94 14.67 22.23
N ILE A 311 3.92 14.33 21.41
CA ILE A 311 2.53 14.19 21.89
C ILE A 311 2.43 13.02 22.89
N ALA A 312 3.07 11.88 22.59
CA ALA A 312 3.07 10.73 23.49
C ALA A 312 3.67 11.06 24.86
N GLU A 313 4.79 11.80 24.88
CA GLU A 313 5.41 12.29 26.12
C GLU A 313 4.45 13.21 26.90
N GLN A 314 3.86 14.19 26.23
CA GLN A 314 2.95 15.16 26.86
C GLN A 314 1.68 14.51 27.41
N GLU A 315 1.10 13.54 26.70
CA GLU A 315 -0.09 12.79 27.11
C GLU A 315 0.25 11.56 27.97
N LYS A 316 1.53 11.31 28.22
CA LYS A 316 2.03 10.15 28.98
C LYS A 316 1.55 8.80 28.42
N LEU A 317 1.45 8.72 27.10
CA LEU A 317 1.09 7.49 26.42
C LEU A 317 2.28 6.54 26.37
N GLN A 318 2.01 5.28 26.59
CA GLN A 318 3.00 4.21 26.52
C GLN A 318 2.40 3.00 25.77
N ALA A 319 3.22 2.34 24.99
CA ALA A 319 2.86 1.04 24.46
C ALA A 319 3.11 -0.01 25.55
N THR A 320 2.06 -0.72 25.95
CA THR A 320 2.21 -1.81 26.93
C THR A 320 2.69 -3.10 26.24
N GLN A 321 3.24 -4.03 27.02
CA GLN A 321 3.62 -5.35 26.49
C GLN A 321 2.42 -6.07 25.84
N GLU A 322 1.23 -5.87 26.37
CA GLU A 322 -0.01 -6.44 25.81
C GLU A 322 -0.34 -5.85 24.44
N ASP A 323 -0.22 -4.52 24.28
CA ASP A 323 -0.46 -3.85 23.01
C ASP A 323 0.51 -4.32 21.92
N VAL A 324 1.80 -4.42 22.27
CA VAL A 324 2.85 -4.93 21.36
C VAL A 324 2.58 -6.39 20.98
N THR A 325 2.20 -7.22 21.96
CA THR A 325 1.86 -8.63 21.69
C THR A 325 0.66 -8.75 20.76
N ARG A 326 -0.40 -7.98 21.02
CA ARG A 326 -1.61 -7.94 20.17
C ARG A 326 -1.27 -7.51 18.74
N ARG A 327 -0.42 -6.49 18.59
CA ARG A 327 0.04 -6.04 17.28
C ARG A 327 0.86 -7.12 16.56
N ALA A 328 1.77 -7.77 17.28
CA ALA A 328 2.56 -8.88 16.76
C ALA A 328 1.68 -10.05 16.29
N GLN A 329 0.64 -10.40 17.03
CA GLN A 329 -0.34 -11.43 16.66
C GLN A 329 -1.07 -11.05 15.37
N SER A 330 -1.54 -9.81 15.25
CA SER A 330 -2.22 -9.32 14.04
C SER A 330 -1.32 -9.39 12.81
N LEU A 331 -0.04 -9.01 12.96
CA LEU A 331 0.93 -9.08 11.86
C LEU A 331 1.27 -10.54 11.50
N ALA A 332 1.45 -11.41 12.48
CA ALA A 332 1.69 -12.83 12.23
C ALA A 332 0.55 -13.48 11.43
N MET A 333 -0.71 -13.16 11.78
CA MET A 333 -1.90 -13.59 11.01
C MET A 333 -1.89 -13.04 9.59
N MET A 334 -1.59 -11.74 9.43
CA MET A 334 -1.55 -11.10 8.11
C MET A 334 -0.47 -11.71 7.20
N TYR A 335 0.69 -12.07 7.76
CA TYR A 335 1.77 -12.75 7.04
C TYR A 335 1.59 -14.26 6.95
N GLN A 336 0.51 -14.82 7.47
CA GLN A 336 0.22 -16.26 7.52
C GLN A 336 1.38 -17.05 8.18
N MET A 337 2.00 -16.46 9.21
CA MET A 337 3.10 -17.04 9.96
C MET A 337 2.63 -17.49 11.36
N PRO A 338 3.15 -18.61 11.89
CA PRO A 338 2.98 -18.94 13.30
C PRO A 338 3.57 -17.84 14.18
N PHE A 339 2.84 -17.47 15.25
CA PHE A 339 3.22 -16.36 16.13
C PHE A 339 4.67 -16.48 16.69
N ASP A 340 5.05 -17.67 17.15
CA ASP A 340 6.39 -17.92 17.69
C ASP A 340 7.50 -17.73 16.65
N ALA A 341 7.23 -18.11 15.39
CA ALA A 341 8.17 -17.91 14.30
C ALA A 341 8.32 -16.42 13.97
N PHE A 342 7.22 -15.68 13.97
CA PHE A 342 7.20 -14.24 13.75
C PHE A 342 7.98 -13.48 14.83
N ILE A 343 7.78 -13.83 16.12
CA ILE A 343 8.52 -13.22 17.24
C ILE A 343 10.02 -13.50 17.14
N LYS A 344 10.41 -14.73 16.82
CA LYS A 344 11.84 -15.08 16.62
C LYS A 344 12.47 -14.30 15.47
N ASP A 345 11.74 -14.09 14.38
CA ASP A 345 12.20 -13.27 13.26
C ASP A 345 12.36 -11.79 13.67
N LEU A 346 11.37 -11.23 14.36
CA LEU A 346 11.44 -9.88 14.92
C LEU A 346 12.66 -9.68 15.84
N GLN A 347 12.94 -10.64 16.72
CA GLN A 347 14.09 -10.60 17.60
C GLN A 347 15.42 -10.64 16.86
N LYS A 348 15.54 -11.51 15.84
CA LYS A 348 16.75 -11.62 15.00
C LYS A 348 17.12 -10.33 14.28
N ARG A 349 16.11 -9.57 13.83
CA ARG A 349 16.31 -8.30 13.11
C ARG A 349 16.20 -7.05 14.00
N ASN A 350 16.17 -7.23 15.32
CA ASN A 350 15.94 -6.14 16.29
C ASN A 350 14.66 -5.33 16.07
N GLY A 351 13.63 -5.93 15.46
CA GLY A 351 12.38 -5.26 15.08
C GLY A 351 11.39 -5.03 16.24
N VAL A 352 11.71 -5.45 17.45
CA VAL A 352 10.81 -5.28 18.61
C VAL A 352 10.63 -3.80 18.97
N ASN A 353 11.70 -3.01 18.91
CA ASN A 353 11.62 -1.57 19.18
C ASN A 353 10.79 -0.85 18.11
N GLU A 354 10.95 -1.22 16.85
CA GLU A 354 10.15 -0.70 15.75
C GLU A 354 8.65 -1.00 15.95
N LEU A 355 8.33 -2.21 16.41
CA LEU A 355 6.95 -2.58 16.72
C LEU A 355 6.38 -1.77 17.91
N TYR A 356 7.21 -1.50 18.91
CA TYR A 356 6.85 -0.63 20.02
C TYR A 356 6.50 0.79 19.55
N GLU A 357 7.35 1.37 18.69
CA GLU A 357 7.13 2.69 18.09
C GLU A 357 5.86 2.72 17.20
N GLN A 358 5.62 1.67 16.43
CA GLN A 358 4.38 1.56 15.65
C GLN A 358 3.13 1.55 16.53
N VAL A 359 3.15 0.84 17.64
CA VAL A 359 2.04 0.79 18.61
C VAL A 359 1.84 2.15 19.28
N LEU A 360 2.93 2.82 19.66
CA LEU A 360 2.86 4.15 20.26
C LEU A 360 2.29 5.17 19.26
N HIS A 361 2.74 5.11 18.01
CA HIS A 361 2.22 5.94 16.91
C HIS A 361 0.71 5.74 16.74
N GLU A 362 0.26 4.48 16.69
CA GLU A 362 -1.17 4.16 16.57
C GLU A 362 -1.99 4.75 17.72
N LYS A 363 -1.51 4.63 18.97
CA LYS A 363 -2.19 5.23 20.15
C LYS A 363 -2.31 6.75 20.06
N VAL A 364 -1.28 7.42 19.54
CA VAL A 364 -1.35 8.87 19.35
C VAL A 364 -2.33 9.23 18.25
N LEU A 365 -2.35 8.49 17.13
CA LEU A 365 -3.34 8.71 16.08
C LEU A 365 -4.77 8.47 16.55
N GLU A 366 -5.00 7.47 17.39
CA GLU A 366 -6.29 7.23 18.04
C GLU A 366 -6.71 8.39 18.96
N LEU A 367 -5.76 8.93 19.74
CA LEU A 367 -6.01 10.10 20.57
C LEU A 367 -6.38 11.31 19.73
N LEU A 368 -5.65 11.58 18.66
CA LEU A 368 -5.89 12.69 17.76
C LEU A 368 -7.25 12.57 17.06
N GLU A 369 -7.58 11.38 16.54
CA GLU A 369 -8.86 11.08 15.92
C GLU A 369 -10.02 11.31 16.90
N LYS A 370 -9.91 10.79 18.12
CA LYS A 370 -10.93 10.92 19.18
C LYS A 370 -11.19 12.38 19.56
N ASN A 371 -10.18 13.23 19.48
CA ASN A 371 -10.27 14.65 19.83
C ASN A 371 -10.44 15.56 18.61
N ALA A 372 -10.57 15.01 17.39
CA ALA A 372 -10.77 15.80 16.18
C ALA A 372 -12.15 16.48 16.17
N SER A 373 -12.22 17.67 15.61
CA SER A 373 -13.48 18.37 15.31
C SER A 373 -13.98 17.90 13.95
N ILE A 374 -14.84 16.88 13.98
CA ILE A 374 -15.34 16.25 12.76
C ILE A 374 -16.58 16.99 12.28
N SER A 375 -16.57 17.43 11.02
CA SER A 375 -17.73 18.00 10.31
C SER A 375 -18.15 17.06 9.19
N GLU A 376 -19.46 16.78 9.10
CA GLU A 376 -20.03 15.98 8.03
C GLU A 376 -20.46 16.86 6.86
N THR A 377 -20.08 16.47 5.66
CA THR A 377 -20.51 17.10 4.40
C THR A 377 -21.44 16.16 3.64
N ALA A 378 -22.37 16.72 2.87
CA ALA A 378 -23.19 15.89 1.99
C ALA A 378 -22.30 15.09 1.03
N PRO A 379 -22.69 13.84 0.67
CA PRO A 379 -21.95 13.05 -0.31
C PRO A 379 -21.83 13.82 -1.63
N ALA A 380 -20.66 13.77 -2.24
CA ALA A 380 -20.48 14.27 -3.61
C ALA A 380 -21.40 13.48 -4.55
N LYS A 381 -22.14 14.21 -5.42
CA LYS A 381 -23.09 13.62 -6.39
C LYS A 381 -22.35 12.87 -7.48
#